data_a040f3c935724b0d62a6a1dcee5e3ec7
#
_entry.id   a040f3c935724b0d62a6a1dcee5e3ec7
#
_cell.length_a   1.000
_cell.length_b   1.000
_cell.length_c   1.000
_cell.angle_alpha   90.00
_cell.angle_beta   90.00
_cell.angle_gamma   90.00
#
_symmetry.space_group_name_H-M   'P 1'
#
loop_
_entity.id
_entity.type
_entity.pdbx_description
1 polymer ?
#
loop_
_entity_poly.entity_id
_entity_poly.type
_entity_poly.pdbx_seq_one_letter_code
_entity_poly.pdbx_strand_id
1 'polypeptide(L)' 'MKRQVAANRIITSDNTEIKLGVVEIDDTIVTRVYSLQGEQPFTEWIGGTITIKTADGVMHAYKDNKMI' A
#
# COMPACT_ATOMS: atom_id res chain seq x y z
N MET A 1 -3.79 -3.68 -14.36
CA MET A 1 -2.38 -4.08 -14.21
C MET A 1 -2.06 -4.17 -12.73
N LYS A 2 -1.45 -5.25 -12.30
CA LYS A 2 -1.15 -5.47 -10.89
C LYS A 2 0.23 -4.94 -10.55
N ARG A 3 0.33 -4.30 -9.38
CA ARG A 3 1.58 -3.77 -8.85
C ARG A 3 1.71 -4.17 -7.39
N GLN A 4 2.95 -4.30 -6.93
CA GLN A 4 3.25 -4.45 -5.51
C GLN A 4 4.19 -3.32 -5.15
N VAL A 5 3.79 -2.51 -4.18
CA VAL A 5 4.61 -1.39 -3.71
C VAL A 5 4.90 -1.56 -2.23
N ALA A 6 6.11 -1.26 -1.83
CA ALA A 6 6.55 -1.38 -0.45
C ALA A 6 6.96 -0.03 0.11
N ALA A 7 6.70 0.16 1.38
CA ALA A 7 7.02 1.41 2.06
C ALA A 7 7.46 1.14 3.50
N ASN A 8 8.06 2.16 4.12
CA ASN A 8 8.48 2.08 5.50
C ASN A 8 7.29 1.93 6.45
N ARG A 9 6.15 2.51 6.09
CA ARG A 9 4.97 2.52 6.93
C ARG A 9 3.71 2.54 6.06
N ILE A 10 2.71 1.76 6.46
CA ILE A 10 1.41 1.78 5.81
C ILE A 10 0.37 2.04 6.89
N ILE A 11 -0.47 3.06 6.68
CA ILE A 11 -1.60 3.36 7.55
C ILE A 11 -2.86 2.85 6.86
N THR A 12 -3.51 1.87 7.45
CA THR A 12 -4.71 1.28 6.86
C THR A 12 -5.92 2.17 7.11
N SER A 13 -7.04 1.85 6.46
CA SER A 13 -8.24 2.68 6.57
C SER A 13 -8.83 2.68 7.97
N ASP A 14 -8.49 1.71 8.82
CA ASP A 14 -8.92 1.69 10.22
C ASP A 14 -7.84 2.28 11.16
N ASN A 15 -6.86 2.99 10.60
CA ASN A 15 -5.75 3.63 11.32
C ASN A 15 -4.76 2.65 11.95
N THR A 16 -4.73 1.41 11.50
CA THR A 16 -3.69 0.48 11.92
C THR A 16 -2.41 0.78 11.17
N GLU A 17 -1.30 0.80 11.88
CA GLU A 17 0.01 1.05 11.28
C GLU A 17 0.71 -0.28 11.02
N ILE A 18 1.20 -0.46 9.79
CA ILE A 18 2.05 -1.60 9.44
C ILE A 18 3.43 -1.04 9.13
N LYS A 19 4.42 -1.41 9.94
CA LYS A 19 5.80 -1.02 9.69
C LYS A 19 6.38 -1.94 8.63
N LEU A 20 7.00 -1.34 7.61
CA LEU A 20 7.62 -2.07 6.52
C LEU A 20 6.59 -2.97 5.85
N GLY A 21 5.66 -2.36 5.13
CA GLY A 21 4.54 -3.08 4.54
C GLY A 21 4.56 -3.08 3.02
N VAL A 22 3.71 -3.95 2.46
CA VAL A 22 3.49 -4.09 1.03
C VAL A 22 2.03 -3.88 0.73
N VAL A 23 1.74 -3.13 -0.33
CA VAL A 23 0.39 -2.93 -0.84
C VAL A 23 0.32 -3.52 -2.24
N GLU A 24 -0.64 -4.40 -2.46
CA GLU A 24 -0.92 -4.91 -3.80
C GLU A 24 -2.05 -4.09 -4.41
N ILE A 25 -1.80 -3.57 -5.60
CA ILE A 25 -2.71 -2.67 -6.29
C ILE A 25 -3.02 -3.24 -7.67
N ASP A 26 -4.31 -3.32 -8.00
CA ASP A 26 -4.76 -3.67 -9.35
C ASP A 26 -5.38 -2.41 -9.95
N ASP A 27 -4.70 -1.85 -10.94
CA ASP A 27 -5.00 -0.53 -11.50
C ASP A 27 -4.89 0.53 -10.40
N THR A 28 -5.99 0.97 -9.81
CA THR A 28 -5.98 1.95 -8.72
C THR A 28 -6.55 1.37 -7.43
N ILE A 29 -6.92 0.10 -7.43
CA ILE A 29 -7.63 -0.53 -6.33
C ILE A 29 -6.67 -1.36 -5.50
N VAL A 30 -6.64 -1.10 -4.19
CA VAL A 30 -5.86 -1.91 -3.26
C VAL A 30 -6.57 -3.23 -3.05
N THR A 31 -5.88 -4.33 -3.38
CA THR A 31 -6.44 -5.66 -3.23
C THR A 31 -5.91 -6.37 -2.01
N ARG A 32 -4.76 -5.95 -1.48
CA ARG A 32 -4.15 -6.63 -0.36
C ARG A 32 -3.10 -5.73 0.30
N VAL A 33 -2.98 -5.84 1.63
CA VAL A 33 -1.97 -5.13 2.41
C VAL A 33 -1.39 -6.12 3.42
N TYR A 34 -0.06 -6.18 3.51
CA TYR A 34 0.58 -7.11 4.46
C TYR A 34 1.98 -6.63 4.81
N SER A 35 2.55 -7.23 5.85
CA SER A 35 3.91 -6.91 6.27
C SER A 35 4.92 -7.50 5.29
N LEU A 36 5.95 -6.71 4.95
CA LEU A 36 7.03 -7.20 4.11
C LEU A 36 7.86 -8.21 4.89
N GLN A 37 8.06 -9.38 4.32
CA GLN A 37 8.87 -10.43 4.92
C GLN A 37 9.91 -10.89 3.91
N GLY A 38 11.17 -10.54 4.18
CA GLY A 38 12.26 -10.88 3.30
C GLY A 38 12.22 -10.10 1.99
N GLU A 39 12.97 -10.60 1.02
CA GLU A 39 12.96 -10.01 -0.31
C GLU A 39 11.76 -10.52 -1.09
N GLN A 40 11.07 -9.63 -1.78
CA GLN A 40 9.95 -9.98 -2.62
C GLN A 40 10.23 -9.54 -4.04
N PRO A 41 10.23 -10.46 -5.01
CA PRO A 41 10.44 -10.09 -6.41
C PRO A 41 9.28 -9.22 -6.91
N PHE A 42 9.58 -8.38 -7.89
CA PHE A 42 8.59 -7.54 -8.56
C PHE A 42 7.89 -6.56 -7.62
N THR A 43 8.52 -6.21 -6.51
CA THR A 43 8.00 -5.23 -5.57
C THR A 43 8.74 -3.92 -5.77
N GLU A 44 7.97 -2.84 -6.01
CA GLU A 44 8.51 -1.50 -6.18
C GLU A 44 8.68 -0.86 -4.80
N TRP A 45 9.90 -0.47 -4.46
CA TRP A 45 10.15 0.21 -3.20
C TRP A 45 9.94 1.71 -3.39
N ILE A 46 8.96 2.29 -2.72
CA ILE A 46 8.73 3.72 -2.79
C ILE A 46 9.06 4.45 -1.49
N GLY A 47 9.23 3.72 -0.40
CA GLY A 47 9.59 4.31 0.89
C GLY A 47 8.51 5.20 1.48
N GLY A 48 8.83 5.84 2.60
CA GLY A 48 7.91 6.77 3.25
C GLY A 48 6.67 6.12 3.82
N THR A 49 5.57 6.85 3.82
CA THR A 49 4.30 6.40 4.37
C THR A 49 3.24 6.32 3.28
N ILE A 50 2.59 5.17 3.17
CA ILE A 50 1.43 4.99 2.31
C ILE A 50 0.19 5.00 3.19
N THR A 51 -0.81 5.80 2.82
CA THR A 51 -2.09 5.85 3.52
C THR A 51 -3.15 5.18 2.66
N ILE A 52 -3.87 4.25 3.25
CA ILE A 52 -4.97 3.56 2.57
C ILE A 52 -6.27 4.26 2.96
N LYS A 53 -7.06 4.63 1.97
CA LYS A 53 -8.38 5.26 2.19
C LYS A 53 -9.43 4.45 1.48
N THR A 54 -10.57 4.27 2.15
CA THR A 54 -11.71 3.56 1.58
C THR A 54 -12.77 4.56 1.16
N ALA A 55 -13.27 4.42 -0.07
CA ALA A 55 -14.37 5.22 -0.60
C ALA A 55 -15.26 4.29 -1.41
N ASP A 56 -16.57 4.32 -1.14
CA ASP A 56 -17.56 3.51 -1.85
C ASP A 56 -17.21 2.00 -1.84
N GLY A 57 -16.66 1.54 -0.70
CA GLY A 57 -16.30 0.13 -0.54
C GLY A 57 -15.01 -0.28 -1.26
N VAL A 58 -14.28 0.67 -1.81
CA VAL A 58 -13.05 0.42 -2.55
C VAL A 58 -11.90 1.13 -1.87
N MET A 59 -10.77 0.43 -1.74
CA MET A 59 -9.58 0.99 -1.12
C MET A 59 -8.60 1.51 -2.17
N HIS A 60 -8.06 2.69 -1.90
CA HIS A 60 -7.01 3.28 -2.72
C HIS A 60 -5.82 3.66 -1.84
N ALA A 61 -4.63 3.65 -2.42
CA ALA A 61 -3.40 3.97 -1.72
C ALA A 61 -2.89 5.34 -2.13
N TYR A 62 -2.41 6.09 -1.15
CA TYR A 62 -1.94 7.46 -1.35
C TYR A 62 -0.56 7.63 -0.72
N LYS A 63 0.27 8.42 -1.37
CA LYS A 63 1.53 8.91 -0.81
C LYS A 63 1.63 10.39 -1.09
N ASP A 64 1.88 11.19 -0.03
CA ASP A 64 1.97 12.65 -0.12
C ASP A 64 0.71 13.24 -0.76
N ASN A 65 -0.46 12.71 -0.39
CA ASN A 65 -1.78 13.12 -0.87
C ASN A 65 -2.01 12.84 -2.36
N LYS A 66 -1.19 11.99 -2.96
CA LYS A 66 -1.38 11.59 -4.35
C LYS A 66 -1.63 10.09 -4.41
N MET A 67 -2.63 9.71 -5.21
CA MET A 67 -2.91 8.29 -5.45
C MET A 67 -1.75 7.66 -6.21
N ILE A 68 -1.33 6.49 -5.76
CA ILE A 68 -0.22 5.78 -6.38
C ILE A 68 -0.68 4.62 -7.20
#